data_14edfccac28e451298b56d95b86c53a6
#
_entry.id   14edfccac28e451298b56d95b86c53a6
#
_cell.length_a   1.000
_cell.length_b   1.000
_cell.length_c   1.000
_cell.angle_alpha   90.00
_cell.angle_beta   90.00
_cell.angle_gamma   90.00
#
_symmetry.space_group_name_H-M   'P 1'
#
loop_
_entity.id
_entity.type
_entity.pdbx_description
1 polymer ?
#
loop_
_entity_poly.entity_id
_entity_poly.type
_entity_poly.pdbx_seq_one_letter_code
_entity_poly.pdbx_strand_id
1 'polypeptide(L)'
;VGSGYVPEDEARAVARTELCCTLDEVCAAAAWLLRTGGCLWMVHRPERLTDLCCSLRAHDLEPKVLRPVCPRPGAAPSLLLVKAVKGGKPGLTWDAPMIPAP
;
A
#
# COMPACT_ATOMS: atom_id res chain seq x y z
N VAL A 1 -6.61 5.02 -15.25
CA VAL A 1 -6.34 5.07 -14.64
C VAL A 1 -6.33 5.28 -13.45
N GLY A 2 -6.54 5.35 -12.83
CA GLY A 2 -6.41 5.38 -11.86
C GLY A 2 -6.16 6.23 -10.92
N SER A 3 -6.23 6.88 -10.61
CA SER A 3 -5.99 7.52 -9.76
C SER A 3 -5.41 8.42 -9.37
N GLY A 4 -4.80 8.64 -9.21
CA GLY A 4 -3.99 9.45 -8.84
C GLY A 4 -4.10 10.68 -8.17
N TYR A 5 -5.01 10.92 -7.51
CA TYR A 5 -5.12 12.14 -6.74
C TYR A 5 -4.25 12.06 -5.49
N VAL A 6 -3.43 13.08 -5.26
CA VAL A 6 -2.58 13.15 -4.08
C VAL A 6 -2.87 14.46 -3.36
N PRO A 7 -3.43 14.42 -2.15
CA PRO A 7 -3.67 15.63 -1.38
C PRO A 7 -2.35 16.27 -1.00
N GLU A 8 -2.25 17.57 -1.23
CA GLU A 8 -0.99 18.25 -1.01
C GLU A 8 -0.57 18.31 0.44
N ASP A 9 -1.53 18.55 1.31
CA ASP A 9 -1.22 18.77 2.70
C ASP A 9 -0.98 17.48 3.47
N GLU A 10 -1.25 16.33 2.87
CA GLU A 10 -1.08 15.06 3.57
C GLU A 10 0.12 14.27 3.09
N ALA A 11 0.76 14.70 2.03
CA ALA A 11 1.92 13.99 1.49
C ALA A 11 1.65 12.50 1.34
N ARG A 12 0.54 12.18 0.72
CA ARG A 12 0.07 10.82 0.61
C ARG A 12 -0.20 10.50 -0.85
N ALA A 13 0.12 9.28 -1.25
CA ALA A 13 -0.18 8.81 -2.59
C ALA A 13 -0.97 7.51 -2.50
N VAL A 14 -1.88 7.31 -3.45
CA VAL A 14 -2.64 6.08 -3.57
C VAL A 14 -2.33 5.47 -4.93
N ALA A 15 -2.02 4.18 -4.94
CA ALA A 15 -1.60 3.53 -6.17
C ALA A 15 -2.23 2.15 -6.32
N ARG A 16 -2.52 1.79 -7.56
CA ARG A 16 -2.89 0.44 -7.93
C ARG A 16 -1.85 -0.05 -8.93
N THR A 17 -1.21 -1.16 -8.62
CA THR A 17 -0.02 -1.56 -9.34
C THR A 17 -0.28 -2.49 -10.50
N GLU A 18 -1.52 -2.86 -10.76
CA GLU A 18 -1.79 -3.91 -11.73
C GLU A 18 -2.15 -3.40 -13.11
N LEU A 19 -2.18 -2.10 -13.31
CA LEU A 19 -2.69 -1.58 -14.57
C LEU A 19 -1.62 -1.44 -15.63
N CYS A 20 -0.61 -0.64 -15.39
CA CYS A 20 0.37 -0.38 -16.42
C CYS A 20 1.79 -0.20 -15.90
N CYS A 21 2.02 -0.38 -14.62
CA CYS A 21 3.34 -0.24 -14.02
C CYS A 21 3.71 -1.49 -13.26
N THR A 22 4.98 -1.79 -13.18
CA THR A 22 5.42 -2.84 -12.27
C THR A 22 5.35 -2.34 -10.85
N LEU A 23 5.28 -3.27 -9.91
CA LEU A 23 5.29 -2.94 -8.50
C LEU A 23 6.51 -2.12 -8.12
N ASP A 24 7.67 -2.52 -8.61
CA ASP A 24 8.91 -1.83 -8.29
C ASP A 24 8.91 -0.40 -8.83
N GLU A 25 8.36 -0.20 -10.02
CA GLU A 25 8.26 1.14 -10.59
C GLU A 25 7.38 2.05 -9.75
N VAL A 26 6.28 1.52 -9.26
CA VAL A 26 5.38 2.31 -8.41
C VAL A 26 6.08 2.67 -7.10
N CYS A 27 6.77 1.72 -6.49
CA CYS A 27 7.49 1.98 -5.24
C CYS A 27 8.60 3.01 -5.45
N ALA A 28 9.33 2.90 -6.54
CA ALA A 28 10.39 3.85 -6.86
C ALA A 28 9.83 5.26 -7.05
N ALA A 29 8.75 5.37 -7.80
CA ALA A 29 8.12 6.66 -8.04
C ALA A 29 7.59 7.28 -6.75
N ALA A 30 6.95 6.46 -5.92
CA ALA A 30 6.43 6.94 -4.65
C ALA A 30 7.54 7.42 -3.73
N ALA A 31 8.64 6.67 -3.68
CA ALA A 31 9.77 7.04 -2.85
C ALA A 31 10.39 8.36 -3.31
N TRP A 32 10.37 8.59 -4.62
CA TRP A 32 10.90 9.81 -5.17
C TRP A 32 10.00 11.01 -4.88
N LEU A 33 8.68 10.78 -4.94
CA LEU A 33 7.72 11.86 -4.75
C LEU A 33 7.45 12.20 -3.29
N LEU A 34 7.56 11.22 -2.40
CA LEU A 34 7.25 11.44 -1.00
C LEU A 34 8.45 11.97 -0.25
N ARG A 35 8.19 12.87 0.67
CA ARG A 35 9.22 13.27 1.63
C ARG A 35 9.24 12.27 2.78
N THR A 36 10.29 12.31 3.57
CA THR A 36 10.40 11.48 4.76
C THR A 36 9.21 11.72 5.67
N GLY A 37 8.58 10.64 6.10
CA GLY A 37 7.37 10.72 6.90
C GLY A 37 6.10 10.71 6.08
N GLY A 38 6.18 10.92 4.77
CA GLY A 38 5.02 10.79 3.91
C GLY A 38 4.60 9.34 3.76
N CYS A 39 3.35 9.10 3.43
CA CYS A 39 2.86 7.74 3.35
C CYS A 39 2.25 7.43 2.00
N LEU A 40 2.35 6.13 1.66
CA LEU A 40 1.80 5.58 0.44
C LEU A 40 0.74 4.57 0.84
N TRP A 41 -0.48 4.72 0.32
CA TRP A 41 -1.51 3.72 0.44
C TRP A 41 -1.57 2.93 -0.85
N MET A 42 -1.54 1.61 -0.73
CA MET A 42 -1.48 0.75 -1.91
C MET A 42 -2.46 -0.39 -1.75
N VAL A 43 -3.14 -0.73 -2.85
CA VAL A 43 -4.03 -1.89 -2.90
C VAL A 43 -3.36 -2.93 -3.78
N HIS A 44 -3.24 -4.15 -3.26
CA HIS A 44 -2.56 -5.21 -3.98
C HIS A 44 -3.18 -6.57 -3.64
N ARG A 45 -2.81 -7.58 -4.39
CA ARG A 45 -3.31 -8.93 -4.16
C ARG A 45 -2.63 -9.55 -2.96
N PRO A 46 -3.37 -10.31 -2.13
CA PRO A 46 -2.78 -10.91 -0.94
C PRO A 46 -1.62 -11.85 -1.24
N GLU A 47 -1.69 -12.59 -2.34
CA GLU A 47 -0.64 -13.56 -2.67
C GLU A 47 0.67 -12.89 -3.05
N ARG A 48 0.66 -11.58 -3.30
CA ARG A 48 1.87 -10.83 -3.64
C ARG A 48 2.44 -10.05 -2.45
N LEU A 49 1.99 -10.37 -1.25
CA LEU A 49 2.39 -9.61 -0.06
C LEU A 49 3.89 -9.60 0.14
N THR A 50 4.55 -10.73 -0.02
CA THR A 50 6.00 -10.80 0.18
C THR A 50 6.74 -9.94 -0.82
N ASP A 51 6.34 -10.01 -2.10
CA ASP A 51 6.95 -9.17 -3.12
C ASP A 51 6.73 -7.71 -2.82
N LEU A 52 5.52 -7.37 -2.37
CA LEU A 52 5.17 -5.99 -2.04
C LEU A 52 6.07 -5.46 -0.93
N CYS A 53 6.23 -6.21 0.14
CA CYS A 53 7.06 -5.77 1.27
C CYS A 53 8.51 -5.61 0.84
N CYS A 54 9.02 -6.52 0.03
CA CYS A 54 10.40 -6.42 -0.46
C CYS A 54 10.61 -5.17 -1.32
N SER A 55 9.69 -4.91 -2.24
CA SER A 55 9.79 -3.72 -3.09
C SER A 55 9.69 -2.44 -2.27
N LEU A 56 8.79 -2.41 -1.31
CA LEU A 56 8.64 -1.24 -0.46
C LEU A 56 9.93 -0.97 0.30
N ARG A 57 10.50 -1.99 0.93
CA ARG A 57 11.73 -1.80 1.69
C ARG A 57 12.90 -1.42 0.82
N ALA A 58 12.96 -1.94 -0.40
CA ALA A 58 14.04 -1.61 -1.31
C ALA A 58 14.07 -0.13 -1.64
N HIS A 59 12.94 0.56 -1.51
CA HIS A 59 12.83 1.98 -1.81
C HIS A 59 12.59 2.83 -0.56
N ASP A 60 12.98 2.31 0.60
CA ASP A 60 12.88 3.05 1.87
C ASP A 60 11.44 3.37 2.25
N LEU A 61 10.51 2.50 1.85
CA LEU A 61 9.12 2.60 2.22
C LEU A 61 8.82 1.46 3.17
N GLU A 62 8.57 1.77 4.42
CA GLU A 62 8.33 0.72 5.41
C GLU A 62 6.84 0.45 5.52
N PRO A 63 6.39 -0.78 5.27
CA PRO A 63 4.98 -1.10 5.46
C PRO A 63 4.63 -1.03 6.94
N LYS A 64 3.64 -0.21 7.27
CA LYS A 64 3.28 0.05 8.66
C LYS A 64 1.91 -0.51 9.02
N VAL A 65 0.99 -0.57 8.08
CA VAL A 65 -0.37 -1.04 8.35
C VAL A 65 -0.80 -1.96 7.22
N LEU A 66 -1.38 -3.10 7.59
CA LEU A 66 -2.02 -4.00 6.65
C LEU A 66 -3.48 -4.11 7.03
N ARG A 67 -4.35 -3.97 6.05
CA ARG A 67 -5.78 -4.13 6.25
C ARG A 67 -6.34 -5.04 5.17
N PRO A 68 -6.77 -6.24 5.53
CA PRO A 68 -7.36 -7.14 4.52
C PRO A 68 -8.73 -6.63 4.09
N VAL A 69 -9.04 -6.81 2.82
CA VAL A 69 -10.37 -6.56 2.29
C VAL A 69 -11.00 -7.91 1.98
N CYS A 70 -12.05 -8.25 2.71
CA CYS A 70 -12.70 -9.54 2.59
C CYS A 70 -14.07 -9.35 1.95
N PRO A 71 -14.47 -10.24 1.01
CA PRO A 71 -15.77 -10.08 0.36
C PRO A 71 -16.94 -10.32 1.30
N ARG A 72 -16.74 -11.09 2.34
CA ARG A 72 -17.78 -11.34 3.35
C ARG A 72 -17.11 -11.81 4.63
N PRO A 73 -17.81 -11.78 5.75
CA PRO A 73 -17.24 -12.25 7.01
C PRO A 73 -16.78 -13.71 6.92
N GLY A 74 -15.58 -13.97 7.44
CA GLY A 74 -15.04 -15.32 7.44
C GLY A 74 -14.40 -15.76 6.15
N ALA A 75 -14.47 -14.95 5.09
CA ALA A 75 -13.84 -15.29 3.82
C ALA A 75 -12.38 -14.88 3.81
N ALA A 76 -11.59 -15.52 2.95
CA ALA A 76 -10.22 -15.12 2.75
C ALA A 76 -10.17 -13.73 2.11
N PRO A 77 -9.12 -12.95 2.39
CA PRO A 77 -9.00 -11.63 1.78
C PRO A 77 -8.90 -11.71 0.26
N SER A 78 -9.60 -10.82 -0.42
CA SER A 78 -9.47 -10.70 -1.86
C SER A 78 -8.46 -9.63 -2.26
N LEU A 79 -8.24 -8.65 -1.39
CA LEU A 79 -7.26 -7.59 -1.60
C LEU A 79 -6.62 -7.24 -0.26
N LEU A 80 -5.46 -6.60 -0.35
CA LEU A 80 -4.81 -6.02 0.81
C LEU A 80 -4.65 -4.52 0.61
N LEU A 81 -4.96 -3.78 1.64
CA LEU A 81 -4.69 -2.36 1.69
C LEU A 81 -3.46 -2.18 2.58
N VAL A 82 -2.45 -1.55 2.04
CA VAL A 82 -1.16 -1.42 2.72
C VAL A 82 -0.81 0.05 2.84
N LYS A 83 -0.43 0.46 4.04
CA LYS A 83 0.11 1.79 4.27
C LYS A 83 1.61 1.67 4.51
N ALA A 84 2.39 2.36 3.72
CA ALA A 84 3.84 2.41 3.88
C ALA A 84 4.27 3.84 4.15
N VAL A 85 5.31 4.00 4.97
CA VAL A 85 5.80 5.32 5.35
C VAL A 85 7.25 5.44 4.91
N LYS A 86 7.57 6.52 4.22
CA LYS A 86 8.93 6.75 3.77
C LYS A 86 9.83 7.05 4.95
N GLY A 87 10.90 6.29 5.09
CA GLY A 87 11.82 6.42 6.21
C GLY A 87 11.25 5.91 7.52
N GLY A 88 10.14 5.17 7.48
CA GLY A 88 9.52 4.66 8.69
C GLY A 88 10.36 3.60 9.38
N LYS A 89 10.12 3.42 10.67
CA LYS A 89 10.80 2.41 11.45
C LYS A 89 10.10 1.08 11.29
N PRO A 90 10.81 -0.04 11.47
CA PRO A 90 10.17 -1.35 11.37
C PRO A 90 9.03 -1.51 12.37
N GLY A 91 8.06 -2.28 11.99
CA GLY A 91 6.89 -2.56 12.83
C GLY A 91 5.62 -2.48 12.03
N LEU A 92 4.94 -3.62 11.90
CA LEU A 92 3.74 -3.73 11.09
C LEU A 92 2.55 -3.98 11.99
N THR A 93 1.47 -3.25 11.75
CA THR A 93 0.23 -3.42 12.50
C THR A 93 -0.85 -3.93 11.55
N TRP A 94 -1.62 -4.91 12.01
CA TRP A 94 -2.78 -5.39 11.29
C TRP A 94 -4.02 -4.62 11.73
N ASP A 95 -4.72 -4.07 10.78
CA ASP A 95 -6.01 -3.45 11.05
C ASP A 95 -7.12 -4.46 10.88
N ALA A 96 -8.30 -4.12 11.41
CA ALA A 96 -9.46 -4.97 11.27
C ALA A 96 -9.82 -5.14 9.78
N PRO A 97 -10.32 -6.33 9.40
CA PRO A 97 -10.71 -6.56 8.02
C PRO A 97 -11.78 -5.58 7.57
N MET A 98 -11.66 -5.12 6.33
CA MET A 98 -12.68 -4.29 5.72
C MET A 98 -13.61 -5.18 4.92
N ILE A 99 -14.90 -5.09 5.19
CA ILE A 99 -15.91 -5.87 4.50
C ILE A 99 -16.84 -4.88 3.82
N PRO A 100 -16.91 -4.93 2.48
CA PRO A 100 -17.78 -3.98 1.77
C PRO A 100 -19.22 -4.14 2.20
N ALA A 101 -19.95 -3.04 2.20
CA ALA A 101 -21.37 -3.08 2.49
C ALA A 101 -22.10 -3.86 1.42
N PRO A 102 -23.16 -4.59 1.79
CA PRO A 102 -23.92 -5.35 0.81
C PRO A 102 -24.65 -4.47 -0.19
#